data_469501f7eb7179cc0150333a1487210c
#
_entry.id   469501f7eb7179cc0150333a1487210c
#
_cell.length_a   1.000
_cell.length_b   1.000
_cell.length_c   1.000
_cell.angle_alpha   90.00
_cell.angle_beta   90.00
_cell.angle_gamma   90.00
#
_symmetry.space_group_name_H-M   'P 1'
#
loop_
_entity.id
_entity.type
_entity.pdbx_description
1 polymer ?
#
loop_
_entity_poly.entity_id
_entity_poly.type
_entity_poly.pdbx_seq_one_letter_code
_entity_poly.pdbx_strand_id
1 'polypeptide(L)'
;MQYASTLADDEQGNVGRRTANIAGFTSGLASASGVVCNCGFELISECLHWRESVLTRPQAKQMEQLSNCAALEALGYATAIRQIDNDLAARWLAAPPIVPNHSFHNVGETLASWLADGAKTPVVALEAAL
;
A
#
# COMPACT_ATOMS: atom_id res chain seq x y z
N MET A 1 -4.07 -5.82 13.14
CA MET A 1 -5.06 -4.77 13.49
C MET A 1 -6.05 -4.64 12.34
N GLN A 2 -7.32 -4.44 12.60
CA GLN A 2 -8.37 -4.30 11.59
C GLN A 2 -9.16 -3.01 11.88
N TYR A 3 -9.40 -2.21 10.84
CA TYR A 3 -10.20 -0.99 10.94
C TYR A 3 -11.59 -1.21 10.35
N ALA A 4 -12.62 -0.73 11.04
CA ALA A 4 -14.01 -0.79 10.60
C ALA A 4 -14.74 0.50 10.97
N SER A 5 -15.53 1.05 10.03
CA SER A 5 -16.19 2.35 10.20
C SER A 5 -17.35 2.37 11.20
N THR A 6 -17.90 1.22 11.55
CA THR A 6 -19.14 1.12 12.34
C THR A 6 -19.00 0.34 13.65
N LEU A 7 -17.84 -0.25 13.92
CA LEU A 7 -17.59 -1.04 15.12
C LEU A 7 -16.71 -0.26 16.09
N ALA A 8 -17.04 -0.35 17.37
CA ALA A 8 -16.19 0.18 18.44
C ALA A 8 -14.85 -0.57 18.49
N ASP A 9 -13.86 0.05 19.10
CA ASP A 9 -12.58 -0.58 19.37
C ASP A 9 -12.78 -1.83 20.22
N ASP A 10 -12.14 -2.93 19.83
CA ASP A 10 -12.25 -4.22 20.50
C ASP A 10 -10.94 -5.00 20.37
N GLU A 11 -10.64 -5.79 21.38
CA GLU A 11 -9.48 -6.67 21.40
C GLU A 11 -9.88 -8.07 21.83
N GLN A 12 -9.65 -9.05 20.96
CA GLN A 12 -9.92 -10.46 21.22
C GLN A 12 -8.66 -11.29 20.98
N GLY A 13 -7.97 -11.66 22.03
CA GLY A 13 -6.72 -12.41 21.94
C GLY A 13 -5.66 -11.61 21.19
N ASN A 14 -5.26 -12.10 20.03
CA ASN A 14 -4.28 -11.44 19.14
C ASN A 14 -4.91 -10.57 18.04
N VAL A 15 -6.24 -10.37 18.09
CA VAL A 15 -6.96 -9.56 17.10
C VAL A 15 -7.42 -8.26 17.73
N GLY A 16 -6.88 -7.14 17.27
CA GLY A 16 -7.35 -5.80 17.61
C GLY A 16 -8.21 -5.23 16.48
N ARG A 17 -9.42 -4.79 16.80
CA ARG A 17 -10.27 -4.00 15.90
C ARG A 17 -10.23 -2.55 16.34
N ARG A 18 -10.21 -1.66 15.37
CA ARG A 18 -10.17 -0.21 15.66
C ARG A 18 -11.24 0.51 14.85
N THR A 19 -11.85 1.50 15.46
CA THR A 19 -12.71 2.45 14.76
C THR A 19 -11.90 3.18 13.71
N ALA A 20 -12.43 3.28 12.50
CA ALA A 20 -11.73 3.93 11.40
C ALA A 20 -11.49 5.42 11.69
N ASN A 21 -10.24 5.82 11.76
CA ASN A 21 -9.82 7.22 11.82
C ASN A 21 -8.45 7.35 11.12
N ILE A 22 -8.22 8.48 10.47
CA ILE A 22 -7.03 8.69 9.63
C ILE A 22 -5.74 8.59 10.44
N ALA A 23 -5.65 9.30 11.57
CA ALA A 23 -4.43 9.34 12.37
C ALA A 23 -4.06 7.95 12.94
N GLY A 24 -5.04 7.23 13.47
CA GLY A 24 -4.84 5.88 13.99
C GLY A 24 -4.48 4.88 12.89
N PHE A 25 -5.10 5.00 11.72
CA PHE A 25 -4.79 4.16 10.56
C PHE A 25 -3.35 4.37 10.08
N THR A 26 -2.94 5.62 9.87
CA THR A 26 -1.57 5.96 9.43
C THR A 26 -0.52 5.48 10.43
N SER A 27 -0.77 5.70 11.74
CA SER A 27 0.12 5.22 12.80
C SER A 27 0.20 3.68 12.84
N GLY A 28 -0.94 3.01 12.66
CA GLY A 28 -1.01 1.56 12.58
C GLY A 28 -0.25 1.01 11.37
N LEU A 29 -0.40 1.67 10.23
CA LEU A 29 0.31 1.31 9.00
C LEU A 29 1.82 1.45 9.18
N ALA A 30 2.29 2.60 9.64
CA ALA A 30 3.72 2.88 9.83
C ALA A 30 4.41 1.98 10.88
N SER A 31 3.65 1.27 11.71
CA SER A 31 4.17 0.33 12.72
C SER A 31 3.91 -1.14 12.39
N ALA A 32 3.30 -1.42 11.24
CA ALA A 32 2.97 -2.77 10.83
C ALA A 32 4.24 -3.53 10.39
N SER A 33 4.26 -4.84 10.57
CA SER A 33 5.28 -5.72 9.98
C SER A 33 4.85 -6.27 8.62
N GLY A 34 3.64 -5.96 8.20
CA GLY A 34 3.06 -6.33 6.93
C GLY A 34 1.56 -6.04 6.88
N VAL A 35 1.04 -5.91 5.69
CA VAL A 35 -0.34 -5.49 5.42
C VAL A 35 -1.05 -6.52 4.57
N VAL A 36 -2.24 -6.92 5.00
CA VAL A 36 -3.15 -7.76 4.21
C VAL A 36 -4.33 -6.90 3.75
N CYS A 37 -4.45 -6.68 2.45
CA CYS A 37 -5.48 -5.79 1.92
C CYS A 37 -5.99 -6.22 0.53
N ASN A 38 -6.99 -5.50 0.03
CA ASN A 38 -7.32 -5.55 -1.39
C ASN A 38 -6.31 -4.71 -2.20
N CYS A 39 -6.34 -4.86 -3.53
CA CYS A 39 -5.38 -4.22 -4.42
C CYS A 39 -5.84 -2.82 -4.89
N GLY A 40 -6.41 -2.01 -3.96
CA GLY A 40 -6.76 -0.62 -4.23
C GLY A 40 -5.52 0.26 -4.30
N PHE A 41 -5.52 1.25 -5.19
CA PHE A 41 -4.35 2.07 -5.48
C PHE A 41 -3.85 2.86 -4.26
N GLU A 42 -4.74 3.51 -3.51
CA GLU A 42 -4.37 4.39 -2.39
C GLU A 42 -3.60 3.64 -1.31
N LEU A 43 -4.18 2.58 -0.74
CA LEU A 43 -3.55 1.83 0.33
C LEU A 43 -2.25 1.14 -0.12
N ILE A 44 -2.22 0.63 -1.34
CA ILE A 44 -1.00 0.04 -1.90
C ILE A 44 0.11 1.09 -2.00
N SER A 45 -0.20 2.30 -2.48
CA SER A 45 0.79 3.39 -2.57
C SER A 45 1.35 3.76 -1.20
N GLU A 46 0.51 3.82 -0.17
CA GLU A 46 0.94 4.06 1.21
C GLU A 46 1.84 2.92 1.73
N CYS A 47 1.45 1.66 1.50
CA CYS A 47 2.27 0.50 1.88
C CYS A 47 3.65 0.53 1.20
N LEU A 48 3.72 0.85 -0.08
CA LEU A 48 4.98 0.96 -0.81
C LEU A 48 5.83 2.12 -0.28
N HIS A 49 5.22 3.25 0.06
CA HIS A 49 5.91 4.40 0.66
C HIS A 49 6.54 4.04 2.01
N TRP A 50 5.82 3.34 2.87
CA TRP A 50 6.30 2.88 4.17
C TRP A 50 7.17 1.61 4.08
N ARG A 51 7.35 1.07 2.88
CA ARG A 51 8.10 -0.17 2.62
C ARG A 51 7.55 -1.38 3.37
N GLU A 52 6.23 -1.45 3.46
CA GLU A 52 5.55 -2.57 4.10
C GLU A 52 5.51 -3.81 3.21
N SER A 53 5.63 -4.97 3.82
CA SER A 53 5.35 -6.23 3.12
C SER A 53 3.85 -6.37 2.88
N VAL A 54 3.45 -6.62 1.65
CA VAL A 54 2.04 -6.63 1.26
C VAL A 54 1.60 -8.01 0.78
N LEU A 55 0.54 -8.52 1.40
CA LEU A 55 -0.26 -9.63 0.90
C LEU A 55 -1.57 -9.08 0.37
N THR A 56 -1.79 -9.14 -0.94
CA THR A 56 -2.95 -8.49 -1.54
C THR A 56 -3.84 -9.45 -2.33
N ARG A 57 -5.14 -9.18 -2.30
CA ARG A 57 -6.15 -9.90 -3.06
C ARG A 57 -7.04 -8.91 -3.81
N PRO A 58 -7.12 -8.98 -5.16
CA PRO A 58 -8.02 -8.13 -5.91
C PRO A 58 -9.48 -8.47 -5.62
N GLN A 59 -10.33 -7.46 -5.57
CA GLN A 59 -11.77 -7.66 -5.51
C GLN A 59 -12.29 -8.23 -6.83
N ALA A 60 -13.22 -9.16 -6.73
CA ALA A 60 -13.85 -9.74 -7.90
C ALA A 60 -14.54 -8.67 -8.76
N LYS A 61 -14.36 -8.74 -10.07
CA LYS A 61 -14.95 -7.82 -11.07
C LYS A 61 -14.40 -6.38 -11.04
N GLN A 62 -13.32 -6.11 -10.33
CA GLN A 62 -12.62 -4.82 -10.39
C GLN A 62 -11.35 -4.95 -11.24
N MET A 63 -11.46 -4.54 -12.51
CA MET A 63 -10.37 -4.66 -13.48
C MET A 63 -9.13 -3.86 -13.07
N GLU A 64 -9.32 -2.70 -12.46
CA GLU A 64 -8.23 -1.90 -11.90
C GLU A 64 -7.42 -2.69 -10.89
N GLN A 65 -8.07 -3.31 -9.90
CA GLN A 65 -7.37 -4.10 -8.89
C GLN A 65 -6.69 -5.34 -9.45
N LEU A 66 -7.25 -5.96 -10.47
CA LEU A 66 -6.59 -7.06 -11.18
C LEU A 66 -5.32 -6.60 -11.88
N SER A 67 -5.37 -5.44 -12.53
CA SER A 67 -4.23 -4.82 -13.20
C SER A 67 -3.14 -4.43 -12.19
N ASN A 68 -3.53 -3.79 -11.08
CA ASN A 68 -2.61 -3.41 -10.00
C ASN A 68 -1.91 -4.65 -9.41
N CYS A 69 -2.65 -5.72 -9.12
CA CYS A 69 -2.06 -6.97 -8.63
C CYS A 69 -1.02 -7.54 -9.60
N ALA A 70 -1.35 -7.58 -10.88
CA ALA A 70 -0.42 -8.10 -11.90
C ALA A 70 0.87 -7.26 -11.99
N ALA A 71 0.74 -5.94 -11.91
CA ALA A 71 1.89 -5.04 -11.91
C ALA A 71 2.76 -5.22 -10.65
N LEU A 72 2.15 -5.28 -9.46
CA LEU A 72 2.86 -5.47 -8.20
C LEU A 72 3.60 -6.80 -8.15
N GLU A 73 2.99 -7.86 -8.65
CA GLU A 73 3.59 -9.18 -8.74
C GLU A 73 4.78 -9.19 -9.72
N ALA A 74 4.60 -8.60 -10.90
CA ALA A 74 5.66 -8.48 -11.92
C ALA A 74 6.87 -7.65 -11.43
N LEU A 75 6.63 -6.63 -10.60
CA LEU A 75 7.67 -5.80 -10.01
C LEU A 75 8.28 -6.42 -8.73
N GLY A 76 7.69 -7.49 -8.20
CA GLY A 76 8.12 -8.09 -6.94
C GLY A 76 7.85 -7.20 -5.72
N TYR A 77 6.81 -6.39 -5.75
CA TYR A 77 6.46 -5.44 -4.68
C TYR A 77 5.41 -5.96 -3.71
N ALA A 78 4.68 -6.98 -4.08
CA ALA A 78 3.68 -7.61 -3.23
C ALA A 78 3.49 -9.09 -3.56
N THR A 79 2.93 -9.82 -2.61
CA THR A 79 2.42 -11.18 -2.85
C THR A 79 0.95 -11.08 -3.23
N ALA A 80 0.61 -11.42 -4.47
CA ALA A 80 -0.77 -11.43 -4.94
C ALA A 80 -1.39 -12.81 -4.78
N ILE A 81 -2.62 -12.86 -4.26
CA ILE A 81 -3.35 -14.11 -4.04
C ILE A 81 -4.76 -14.03 -4.59
N ARG A 82 -5.29 -15.15 -5.01
CA ARG A 82 -6.69 -15.26 -5.50
C ARG A 82 -7.67 -15.60 -4.39
N GLN A 83 -7.22 -16.40 -3.43
CA GLN A 83 -8.02 -16.80 -2.27
C GLN A 83 -7.14 -16.73 -1.02
N ILE A 84 -7.74 -16.26 0.07
CA ILE A 84 -7.06 -16.25 1.38
C ILE A 84 -7.38 -17.60 2.03
N ASP A 85 -6.35 -18.36 2.35
CA ASP A 85 -6.41 -19.50 3.23
C ASP A 85 -5.44 -19.33 4.42
N ASN A 86 -5.70 -20.05 5.49
CA ASN A 86 -4.91 -19.92 6.71
C ASN A 86 -3.46 -20.37 6.51
N ASP A 87 -3.23 -21.38 5.71
CA ASP A 87 -1.89 -21.90 5.48
C ASP A 87 -1.06 -20.93 4.66
N LEU A 88 -1.68 -20.27 3.69
CA LEU A 88 -1.02 -19.26 2.86
C LEU A 88 -0.64 -18.02 3.68
N ALA A 89 -1.54 -17.54 4.50
CA ALA A 89 -1.29 -16.41 5.39
C ALA A 89 -0.16 -16.73 6.39
N ALA A 90 -0.18 -17.93 6.97
CA ALA A 90 0.88 -18.39 7.87
C ALA A 90 2.25 -18.49 7.18
N ARG A 91 2.29 -19.04 5.97
CA ARG A 91 3.53 -19.09 5.18
C ARG A 91 4.05 -17.71 4.82
N TRP A 92 3.16 -16.79 4.43
CA TRP A 92 3.55 -15.42 4.12
C TRP A 92 4.12 -14.69 5.34
N LEU A 93 3.50 -14.85 6.51
CA LEU A 93 4.02 -14.29 7.77
C LEU A 93 5.35 -14.88 8.20
N ALA A 94 5.60 -16.14 7.89
CA ALA A 94 6.87 -16.83 8.20
C ALA A 94 7.97 -16.57 7.16
N ALA A 95 7.62 -16.09 5.98
CA ALA A 95 8.58 -15.78 4.92
C ALA A 95 9.33 -14.47 5.22
N PRO A 96 10.55 -14.30 4.69
CA PRO A 96 11.20 -13.01 4.70
C PRO A 96 10.31 -11.93 4.05
N PRO A 97 10.19 -10.74 4.64
CA PRO A 97 9.35 -9.69 4.09
C PRO A 97 9.83 -9.28 2.69
N ILE A 98 8.91 -9.18 1.77
CA ILE A 98 9.16 -8.57 0.46
C ILE A 98 9.04 -7.06 0.66
N VAL A 99 10.17 -6.39 0.69
CA VAL A 99 10.23 -4.93 0.87
C VAL A 99 10.72 -4.30 -0.43
N PRO A 100 9.94 -3.43 -1.05
CA PRO A 100 10.37 -2.73 -2.25
C PRO A 100 11.65 -1.94 -2.01
N ASN A 101 12.68 -2.20 -2.78
CA ASN A 101 13.92 -1.43 -2.75
C ASN A 101 13.84 -0.26 -3.73
N HIS A 102 12.80 0.57 -3.55
CA HIS A 102 12.58 1.73 -4.38
C HIS A 102 12.30 2.96 -3.52
N SER A 103 12.85 4.11 -3.90
CA SER A 103 12.54 5.40 -3.30
C SER A 103 11.64 6.16 -4.26
N PHE A 104 10.45 6.50 -3.79
CA PHE A 104 9.52 7.32 -4.56
C PHE A 104 9.85 8.79 -4.34
N HIS A 105 10.05 9.52 -5.42
CA HIS A 105 10.25 10.97 -5.36
C HIS A 105 8.94 11.67 -4.98
N ASN A 106 9.06 12.83 -4.34
CA ASN A 106 7.91 13.67 -4.06
C ASN A 106 7.48 14.44 -5.32
N VAL A 107 6.78 13.72 -6.21
CA VAL A 107 6.27 14.27 -7.47
C VAL A 107 5.42 15.50 -7.25
N GLY A 108 4.63 15.55 -6.16
CA GLY A 108 3.77 16.67 -5.80
C GLY A 108 4.58 17.94 -5.56
N GLU A 109 5.67 17.85 -4.82
CA GLU A 109 6.56 19.00 -4.54
C GLU A 109 7.28 19.47 -5.81
N THR A 110 7.77 18.54 -6.62
CA THR A 110 8.40 18.84 -7.89
C THR A 110 7.46 19.58 -8.84
N LEU A 111 6.22 19.10 -8.98
CA LEU A 111 5.20 19.74 -9.79
C LEU A 111 4.77 21.10 -9.23
N ALA A 112 4.59 21.22 -7.92
CA ALA A 112 4.23 22.48 -7.29
C ALA A 112 5.30 23.55 -7.51
N SER A 113 6.57 23.20 -7.37
CA SER A 113 7.70 24.09 -7.64
C SER A 113 7.76 24.52 -9.10
N TRP A 114 7.56 23.57 -10.02
CA TRP A 114 7.52 23.86 -11.44
C TRP A 114 6.38 24.81 -11.83
N LEU A 115 5.20 24.62 -11.26
CA LEU A 115 4.06 25.53 -11.48
C LEU A 115 4.32 26.92 -10.88
N ALA A 116 4.91 26.99 -9.69
CA ALA A 116 5.25 28.25 -9.02
C ALA A 116 6.26 29.07 -9.85
N ASP A 117 7.19 28.41 -10.55
CA ASP A 117 8.13 29.03 -11.48
C ASP A 117 7.50 29.44 -12.83
N GLY A 118 6.19 29.28 -12.98
CA GLY A 118 5.43 29.60 -14.18
C GLY A 118 5.59 28.58 -15.30
N ALA A 119 5.89 27.34 -14.97
CA ALA A 119 6.00 26.22 -15.92
C ALA A 119 6.96 26.49 -17.10
N LYS A 120 8.04 27.18 -16.84
CA LYS A 120 9.00 27.64 -17.87
C LYS A 120 9.80 26.51 -18.48
N THR A 121 10.02 25.44 -17.73
CA THR A 121 10.74 24.25 -18.18
C THR A 121 9.76 23.27 -18.81
N PRO A 122 10.08 22.66 -19.98
CA PRO A 122 9.23 21.62 -20.56
C PRO A 122 9.03 20.44 -19.59
N VAL A 123 7.81 19.87 -19.55
CA VAL A 123 7.47 18.73 -18.68
C VAL A 123 8.44 17.56 -18.83
N VAL A 124 8.89 17.29 -20.04
CA VAL A 124 9.89 16.25 -20.36
C VAL A 124 11.20 16.42 -19.56
N ALA A 125 11.56 17.64 -19.21
CA ALA A 125 12.76 17.88 -18.40
C ALA A 125 12.55 17.59 -16.90
N LEU A 126 11.32 17.43 -16.44
CA LEU A 126 11.02 17.02 -15.08
C LEU A 126 11.26 15.51 -14.86
N GLU A 127 11.15 14.70 -15.90
CA GLU A 127 11.41 13.26 -15.84
C GLU A 127 12.83 12.95 -15.36
N ALA A 128 13.78 13.82 -15.65
CA ALA A 128 15.16 13.69 -15.21
C ALA A 128 15.38 14.07 -13.73
N ALA A 129 14.39 14.72 -13.11
CA ALA A 129 14.40 15.15 -11.71
C ALA A 129 13.50 14.25 -10.82
N LEU A 130 12.79 13.29 -11.41
CA LEU A 130 11.93 12.31 -10.76
C LEU A 130 12.60 10.93 -10.72
#